data_c0a2e6618d531ab54387e520e22e2c5a
#
_entry.id   c0a2e6618d531ab54387e520e22e2c5a
#
_cell.length_a   1.000
_cell.length_b   1.000
_cell.length_c   1.000
_cell.angle_alpha   90.00
_cell.angle_beta   90.00
_cell.angle_gamma   90.00
#
_symmetry.space_group_name_H-M   'P 1'
#
loop_
_entity.id
_entity.type
_entity.pdbx_description
1 polymer ?
#
loop_
_entity_poly.entity_id
_entity_poly.type
_entity_poly.pdbx_seq_one_letter_code
_entity_poly.pdbx_strand_id
1 'polypeptide(L)'
;MRFEATSTEAALAANGRIADAVTPWHLIVDTDAETVTMRKRNKYLIGVDEEVLSFRFIRNIRIDTHLIGADITIQAVGGSVTAYCLSKSDCKRIKQILMDYNFSRKDDTGFLI
;
A
#
# COMPACT_ATOMS: atom_id res chain seq x y z
N MET A 1 -13.02 0.15 -9.12
CA MET A 1 -13.12 -0.02 -7.66
C MET A 1 -11.95 0.67 -7.00
N ARG A 2 -12.19 1.30 -5.89
CA ARG A 2 -11.15 2.02 -5.15
C ARG A 2 -11.16 1.55 -3.71
N PHE A 3 -10.02 1.07 -3.24
CA PHE A 3 -9.84 0.61 -1.87
C PHE A 3 -8.82 1.51 -1.17
N GLU A 4 -9.15 1.97 0.03
CA GLU A 4 -8.28 2.86 0.79
C GLU A 4 -7.96 2.26 2.15
N ALA A 5 -6.71 2.37 2.55
CA ALA A 5 -6.24 1.91 3.84
C ALA A 5 -5.41 3.01 4.49
N THR A 6 -5.58 3.17 5.79
CA THR A 6 -4.86 4.20 6.55
C THR A 6 -4.27 3.56 7.80
N SER A 7 -3.10 4.03 8.22
CA SER A 7 -2.47 3.58 9.47
C SER A 7 -3.47 3.70 10.62
N THR A 8 -3.50 2.70 11.50
CA THR A 8 -4.39 2.72 12.66
C THR A 8 -3.65 3.25 13.87
N GLU A 9 -4.38 3.94 14.75
CA GLU A 9 -3.77 4.48 15.98
C GLU A 9 -3.24 3.37 16.87
N ALA A 10 -3.98 2.26 16.98
CA ALA A 10 -3.57 1.13 17.80
C ALA A 10 -2.25 0.55 17.31
N ALA A 11 -2.10 0.37 15.99
CA ALA A 11 -0.89 -0.18 15.42
C ALA A 11 0.28 0.80 15.55
N LEU A 12 0.03 2.09 15.35
CA LEU A 12 1.06 3.12 15.50
C LEU A 12 1.57 3.16 16.94
N ALA A 13 0.68 3.14 17.92
CA ALA A 13 1.05 3.15 19.32
C ALA A 13 1.84 1.88 19.70
N ALA A 14 1.36 0.73 19.26
CA ALA A 14 1.99 -0.54 19.60
C ALA A 14 3.40 -0.69 19.01
N ASN A 15 3.66 -0.03 17.89
CA ASN A 15 4.94 -0.11 17.19
C ASN A 15 5.84 1.11 17.46
N GLY A 16 5.51 1.92 18.44
CA GLY A 16 6.33 3.06 18.83
C GLY A 16 6.28 4.22 17.87
N ARG A 17 5.22 4.33 17.08
CA ARG A 17 5.06 5.37 16.07
C ARG A 17 3.88 6.30 16.35
N ILE A 18 3.53 6.49 17.62
CA ILE A 18 2.34 7.28 17.96
C ILE A 18 2.39 8.71 17.40
N ALA A 19 3.60 9.26 17.24
CA ALA A 19 3.75 10.59 16.65
C ALA A 19 3.24 10.66 15.21
N ASP A 20 3.23 9.54 14.51
CA ASP A 20 2.74 9.48 13.13
C ASP A 20 1.22 9.45 13.05
N ALA A 21 0.52 9.40 14.18
CA ALA A 21 -0.94 9.43 14.19
C ALA A 21 -1.49 10.74 13.61
N VAL A 22 -0.71 11.83 13.67
CA VAL A 22 -1.10 13.11 13.08
C VAL A 22 -0.94 13.08 11.55
N THR A 23 0.02 12.30 11.05
CA THR A 23 0.30 12.19 9.63
C THR A 23 0.40 10.71 9.26
N PRO A 24 -0.71 9.96 9.30
CA PRO A 24 -0.66 8.53 9.03
C PRO A 24 -0.39 8.25 7.55
N TRP A 25 0.12 7.06 7.28
CA TRP A 25 0.25 6.57 5.91
C TRP A 25 -1.13 6.26 5.36
N HIS A 26 -1.36 6.65 4.12
CA HIS A 26 -2.62 6.44 3.44
C HIS A 26 -2.35 5.79 2.08
N LEU A 27 -2.89 4.60 1.87
CA LEU A 27 -2.66 3.84 0.66
C LEU A 27 -3.97 3.68 -0.09
N ILE A 28 -3.97 4.03 -1.37
CA ILE A 28 -5.16 3.99 -2.22
C ILE A 28 -4.88 3.07 -3.39
N VAL A 29 -5.70 2.02 -3.52
CA VAL A 29 -5.61 1.08 -4.63
C VAL A 29 -6.82 1.29 -5.52
N ASP A 30 -6.58 1.74 -6.75
CA ASP A 30 -7.64 2.05 -7.70
C ASP A 30 -7.53 1.10 -8.88
N THR A 31 -8.48 0.17 -9.01
CA THR A 31 -8.45 -0.82 -10.08
C THR A 31 -8.88 -0.22 -11.42
N ASP A 32 -9.65 0.85 -11.41
CA ASP A 32 -10.07 1.50 -12.66
C ASP A 32 -8.91 2.27 -13.29
N ALA A 33 -8.16 2.99 -12.46
CA ALA A 33 -6.97 3.70 -12.93
C ALA A 33 -5.74 2.78 -13.01
N GLU A 34 -5.80 1.59 -12.39
CA GLU A 34 -4.71 0.63 -12.31
C GLU A 34 -3.48 1.24 -11.63
N THR A 35 -3.71 1.91 -10.51
CA THR A 35 -2.65 2.58 -9.76
C THR A 35 -2.74 2.29 -8.27
N VAL A 36 -1.58 2.35 -7.62
CA VAL A 36 -1.46 2.37 -6.17
C VAL A 36 -0.85 3.72 -5.80
N THR A 37 -1.53 4.47 -4.96
CA THR A 37 -1.06 5.77 -4.50
C THR A 37 -0.78 5.71 -3.01
N MET A 38 0.42 6.10 -2.62
CA MET A 38 0.77 6.24 -1.21
C MET A 38 0.89 7.72 -0.89
N ARG A 39 0.19 8.17 0.14
CA ARG A 39 0.18 9.55 0.56
C ARG A 39 0.52 9.65 2.04
N LYS A 40 1.37 10.59 2.38
CA LYS A 40 1.69 10.89 3.77
C LYS A 40 1.91 12.38 3.89
N ARG A 41 1.14 13.04 4.77
CA ARG A 41 1.34 14.45 5.02
C ARG A 41 2.68 14.64 5.72
N ASN A 42 3.42 15.68 5.34
CA ASN A 42 4.72 15.88 5.95
C ASN A 42 4.61 16.36 7.40
N LYS A 43 5.74 16.30 8.13
CA LYS A 43 5.77 16.58 9.56
C LYS A 43 5.20 17.93 9.95
N TYR A 44 5.31 18.91 9.08
CA TYR A 44 4.88 20.27 9.38
C TYR A 44 3.48 20.56 8.87
N LEU A 45 2.82 19.57 8.30
CA LEU A 45 1.47 19.69 7.75
C LEU A 45 1.39 20.73 6.62
N ILE A 46 2.51 21.02 5.98
CA ILE A 46 2.59 22.02 4.90
C ILE A 46 2.31 21.39 3.55
N GLY A 47 2.64 20.12 3.39
CA GLY A 47 2.47 19.43 2.12
C GLY A 47 2.16 17.96 2.31
N VAL A 48 2.00 17.28 1.20
CA VAL A 48 1.72 15.85 1.17
C VAL A 48 2.76 15.18 0.29
N ASP A 49 3.45 14.18 0.85
CA ASP A 49 4.31 13.32 0.06
C ASP A 49 3.42 12.28 -0.60
N GLU A 50 3.48 12.23 -1.91
CA GLU A 50 2.65 11.32 -2.68
C GLU A 50 3.49 10.57 -3.69
N GLU A 51 3.25 9.26 -3.79
CA GLU A 51 3.91 8.44 -4.78
C GLU A 51 2.88 7.53 -5.43
N VAL A 52 2.90 7.46 -6.75
CA VAL A 52 1.94 6.69 -7.52
C VAL A 52 2.68 5.62 -8.31
N LEU A 53 2.24 4.37 -8.15
CA LEU A 53 2.78 3.24 -8.89
C LEU A 53 1.69 2.67 -9.80
N SER A 54 2.05 2.38 -11.05
CA SER A 54 1.14 1.70 -11.96
C SER A 54 1.16 0.20 -11.67
N PHE A 55 0.00 -0.45 -11.70
CA PHE A 55 -0.11 -1.89 -11.46
C PHE A 55 0.81 -2.69 -12.35
N ARG A 56 0.94 -2.28 -13.61
CA ARG A 56 1.72 -3.02 -14.61
C ARG A 56 3.21 -3.07 -14.29
N PHE A 57 3.70 -2.18 -13.46
CA PHE A 57 5.11 -2.13 -13.09
C PHE A 57 5.39 -2.73 -11.73
N ILE A 58 4.37 -3.22 -11.03
CA ILE A 58 4.56 -3.82 -9.72
C ILE A 58 5.21 -5.19 -9.89
N ARG A 59 6.29 -5.41 -9.13
CA ARG A 59 7.05 -6.64 -9.18
C ARG A 59 6.87 -7.51 -7.95
N ASN A 60 6.71 -6.89 -6.78
CA ASN A 60 6.69 -7.63 -5.53
C ASN A 60 5.85 -6.89 -4.49
N ILE A 61 5.19 -7.67 -3.65
CA ILE A 61 4.43 -7.15 -2.52
C ILE A 61 4.91 -7.89 -1.30
N ARG A 62 5.35 -7.13 -0.29
CA ARG A 62 5.83 -7.70 0.95
C ARG A 62 4.99 -7.19 2.11
N ILE A 63 4.55 -8.08 2.96
CA ILE A 63 3.79 -7.73 4.15
C ILE A 63 4.55 -8.22 5.37
N ASP A 64 4.94 -7.29 6.23
CA ASP A 64 5.57 -7.60 7.51
C ASP A 64 4.51 -7.48 8.59
N THR A 65 4.14 -8.61 9.16
CA THR A 65 3.07 -8.69 10.16
C THR A 65 3.65 -8.52 11.55
N HIS A 66 3.05 -7.62 12.32
CA HIS A 66 3.40 -7.42 13.72
C HIS A 66 2.30 -7.98 14.61
N LEU A 67 2.48 -7.90 15.92
CA LEU A 67 1.45 -8.33 16.85
C LEU A 67 0.17 -7.52 16.63
N ILE A 68 0.32 -6.22 16.46
CA ILE A 68 -0.78 -5.32 16.13
C ILE A 68 -0.43 -4.59 14.84
N GLY A 69 -1.23 -4.80 13.79
CA GLY A 69 -1.02 -4.17 12.49
C GLY A 69 0.01 -4.87 11.62
N ALA A 70 0.26 -4.28 10.48
CA ALA A 70 1.22 -4.78 9.50
C ALA A 70 1.73 -3.64 8.64
N ASP A 71 2.93 -3.82 8.10
CA ASP A 71 3.51 -2.91 7.13
C ASP A 71 3.44 -3.57 5.76
N ILE A 72 3.15 -2.79 4.74
CA ILE A 72 3.12 -3.30 3.37
C ILE A 72 4.10 -2.52 2.51
N THR A 73 4.92 -3.24 1.77
CA THR A 73 5.86 -2.66 0.81
C THR A 73 5.50 -3.16 -0.58
N ILE A 74 5.32 -2.23 -1.50
CA ILE A 74 5.02 -2.55 -2.89
C ILE A 74 6.19 -2.10 -3.73
N GLN A 75 6.87 -3.05 -4.35
CA GLN A 75 8.03 -2.77 -5.19
C GLN A 75 7.63 -2.79 -6.65
N ALA A 76 8.06 -1.78 -7.38
CA ALA A 76 7.79 -1.64 -8.80
C ALA A 76 9.08 -1.29 -9.54
N VAL A 77 9.02 -1.36 -10.86
CA VAL A 77 10.13 -0.87 -11.68
C VAL A 77 10.28 0.63 -11.43
N GLY A 78 11.45 1.03 -11.00
CA GLY A 78 11.76 2.44 -10.76
C GLY A 78 11.47 2.95 -9.37
N GLY A 79 10.93 2.14 -8.48
CA GLY A 79 10.68 2.61 -7.11
C GLY A 79 9.89 1.65 -6.26
N SER A 80 9.70 2.04 -5.01
CA SER A 80 8.87 1.27 -4.09
C SER A 80 8.17 2.22 -3.13
N VAL A 81 7.05 1.75 -2.56
CA VAL A 81 6.35 2.48 -1.51
C VAL A 81 6.13 1.56 -0.33
N THR A 82 6.19 2.11 0.86
CA THR A 82 5.90 1.37 2.10
C THR A 82 4.91 2.16 2.92
N ALA A 83 3.85 1.50 3.34
CA ALA A 83 2.90 2.07 4.28
C ALA A 83 2.99 1.28 5.58
N TYR A 84 3.17 1.99 6.69
CA TYR A 84 3.39 1.38 7.99
C TYR A 84 2.11 1.34 8.82
N CYS A 85 2.00 0.32 9.63
CA CYS A 85 0.96 0.25 10.68
C CYS A 85 -0.47 0.29 10.16
N LEU A 86 -0.71 -0.39 9.05
CA LEU A 86 -2.06 -0.63 8.56
C LEU A 86 -2.67 -1.80 9.33
N SER A 87 -3.97 -2.01 9.19
CA SER A 87 -4.59 -3.22 9.74
C SER A 87 -4.16 -4.43 8.90
N LYS A 88 -4.08 -5.59 9.54
CA LYS A 88 -3.70 -6.82 8.84
C LYS A 88 -4.69 -7.17 7.74
N SER A 89 -5.97 -6.94 7.98
CA SER A 89 -7.00 -7.22 6.99
C SER A 89 -6.87 -6.31 5.78
N ASP A 90 -6.53 -5.04 5.97
CA ASP A 90 -6.32 -4.12 4.86
C ASP A 90 -5.14 -4.53 4.00
N CYS A 91 -4.04 -4.94 4.63
CA CYS A 91 -2.86 -5.43 3.90
C CYS A 91 -3.19 -6.66 3.07
N LYS A 92 -3.94 -7.60 3.62
CA LYS A 92 -4.37 -8.78 2.89
C LYS A 92 -5.28 -8.42 1.72
N ARG A 93 -6.17 -7.47 1.93
CA ARG A 93 -7.09 -7.02 0.88
C ARG A 93 -6.34 -6.37 -0.28
N ILE A 94 -5.38 -5.53 0.03
CA ILE A 94 -4.54 -4.87 -0.99
C ILE A 94 -3.79 -5.92 -1.80
N LYS A 95 -3.16 -6.87 -1.12
CA LYS A 95 -2.43 -7.95 -1.78
C LYS A 95 -3.36 -8.74 -2.70
N GLN A 96 -4.56 -9.06 -2.23
CA GLN A 96 -5.53 -9.82 -3.01
C GLN A 96 -5.94 -9.07 -4.28
N ILE A 97 -6.22 -7.79 -4.17
CA ILE A 97 -6.60 -6.97 -5.33
C ILE A 97 -5.49 -6.97 -6.38
N LEU A 98 -4.24 -6.78 -5.95
CA LEU A 98 -3.11 -6.72 -6.87
C LEU A 98 -2.81 -8.08 -7.50
N MET A 99 -2.97 -9.15 -6.74
CA MET A 99 -2.77 -10.48 -7.29
C MET A 99 -3.85 -10.86 -8.29
N ASP A 100 -5.10 -10.50 -8.03
CA ASP A 100 -6.19 -10.75 -8.95
C ASP A 100 -5.94 -10.02 -10.28
N TYR A 101 -5.46 -8.79 -10.22
CA TYR A 101 -5.10 -8.04 -11.41
C TYR A 101 -3.99 -8.76 -12.21
N ASN A 102 -2.96 -9.22 -11.53
CA ASN A 102 -1.86 -9.90 -12.19
C ASN A 102 -2.28 -11.22 -12.84
N PHE A 103 -3.17 -11.97 -12.20
CA PHE A 103 -3.71 -13.19 -12.78
C PHE A 103 -4.51 -12.90 -14.05
N SER A 104 -5.35 -11.87 -14.01
CA SER A 104 -6.13 -11.47 -15.19
C SER A 104 -5.22 -11.10 -16.35
N ARG A 105 -4.14 -10.37 -16.07
CA ARG A 105 -3.18 -9.99 -17.09
C ARG A 105 -2.48 -11.19 -17.71
N LYS A 106 -2.10 -12.16 -16.90
CA LYS A 106 -1.46 -13.36 -17.40
C LYS A 106 -2.39 -14.12 -18.33
N ASP A 107 -3.65 -14.22 -17.95
CA ASP A 107 -4.63 -14.90 -18.77
C ASP A 107 -4.85 -14.18 -20.10
N ASP A 108 -4.97 -12.86 -20.04
CA ASP A 108 -5.21 -12.04 -21.21
C ASP A 108 -4.06 -12.06 -22.19
N THR A 109 -2.83 -12.02 -21.67
CA THR A 109 -1.65 -11.94 -22.52
C THR A 109 -1.06 -13.29 -22.85
N GLY A 110 -1.45 -14.28 -22.16
CA GLY A 110 -0.89 -15.59 -22.26
C GLY A 110 0.54 -15.67 -21.82
N PHE A 111 1.08 -14.90 -21.10
CA PHE A 111 2.17 -14.36 -20.87
C PHE A 111 2.98 -15.03 -19.98
N LEU A 112 3.44 -15.19 -19.92
CA LEU A 112 3.97 -15.62 -19.43
C LEU A 112 5.14 -15.61 -19.26
N ILE A 113 5.58 -15.26 -19.30
CA ILE A 113 6.80 -15.17 -19.26
C ILE A 113 7.42 -15.01 -18.29
#